data_efa41349e764d7927ebcc8f4f83eb3ac
#
_entry.id   efa41349e764d7927ebcc8f4f83eb3ac
#
_cell.length_a   1.000
_cell.length_b   1.000
_cell.length_c   1.000
_cell.angle_alpha   90.00
_cell.angle_beta   90.00
_cell.angle_gamma   90.00
#
_symmetry.space_group_name_H-M   'P 1'
#
loop_
_entity.id
_entity.type
_entity.pdbx_description
1 polymer ?
#
loop_
_entity_poly.entity_id
_entity_poly.type
_entity_poly.pdbx_seq_one_letter_code
_entity_poly.pdbx_strand_id
1 'polypeptide(L)'
;MIFYFFLFIFNFSCLDAATNWDLSFQDPATPIMEGIINFHNHIMIFLTAIVVFVAWLMARAVILFDESVTIKPIKFTHSTPLEVVWTIVPAFILLIIAIPSFALLYSMDELIDPTITLKAIGHQ
;
A
#
# COMPACT_ATOMS: atom_id res chain seq x y z
N MET A 1 25.50 29.22 12.30
CA MET A 1 25.34 29.40 10.85
C MET A 1 24.90 28.11 10.14
N ILE A 2 25.52 26.97 10.39
CA ILE A 2 25.16 25.65 9.79
C ILE A 2 23.76 25.18 10.19
N PHE A 3 23.31 25.45 11.42
CA PHE A 3 21.98 25.07 11.91
C PHE A 3 20.84 25.81 11.20
N TYR A 4 21.01 27.07 10.86
CA TYR A 4 20.05 27.87 10.07
C TYR A 4 20.02 27.47 8.59
N PHE A 5 21.12 26.97 8.05
CA PHE A 5 21.19 26.44 6.69
C PHE A 5 20.42 25.09 6.60
N PHE A 6 20.50 24.26 7.64
CA PHE A 6 19.72 23.01 7.73
C PHE A 6 18.22 23.27 7.88
N LEU A 7 17.82 24.30 8.66
CA LEU A 7 16.42 24.70 8.80
C LEU A 7 15.85 25.29 7.49
N PHE A 8 16.67 25.92 6.67
CA PHE A 8 16.24 26.48 5.38
C PHE A 8 16.02 25.41 4.31
N ILE A 9 16.72 24.28 4.38
CA ILE A 9 16.53 23.14 3.46
C ILE A 9 15.24 22.37 3.79
N PHE A 10 14.74 22.43 5.01
CA PHE A 10 13.52 21.77 5.47
C PHE A 10 12.27 22.66 5.48
N ASN A 11 12.29 23.84 4.84
CA ASN A 11 11.04 24.52 4.50
C ASN A 11 10.38 23.77 3.33
N PHE A 12 9.78 22.61 3.63
CA PHE A 12 8.70 22.09 2.81
C PHE A 12 7.56 23.11 2.89
N SER A 13 7.52 24.03 1.94
CA SER A 13 6.30 24.76 1.67
C SER A 13 5.27 23.70 1.25
N CYS A 14 4.27 23.45 2.10
CA CYS A 14 3.06 22.73 1.72
C CYS A 14 2.38 23.53 0.61
N LEU A 15 2.71 23.21 -0.63
CA LEU A 15 2.03 23.74 -1.80
C LEU A 15 0.90 22.74 -2.11
N ASP A 16 -0.35 23.17 -2.02
CA ASP A 16 -1.52 22.37 -2.40
C ASP A 16 -1.57 22.08 -3.92
N ALA A 17 -0.63 22.58 -4.69
CA ALA A 17 -0.51 22.33 -6.11
C ALA A 17 0.22 20.99 -6.36
N ALA A 18 -0.37 20.14 -7.19
CA ALA A 18 0.25 18.89 -7.61
C ALA A 18 1.57 19.14 -8.34
N THR A 19 2.64 18.49 -7.90
CA THR A 19 3.96 18.55 -8.53
C THR A 19 4.24 17.27 -9.32
N ASN A 20 5.11 17.36 -10.33
CA ASN A 20 5.52 16.18 -11.08
C ASN A 20 6.34 15.24 -10.18
N TRP A 21 6.06 13.93 -10.24
CA TRP A 21 6.72 12.90 -9.42
C TRP A 21 6.41 12.96 -7.93
N ASP A 22 5.27 13.52 -7.56
CA ASP A 22 4.82 13.48 -6.18
C ASP A 22 4.44 12.05 -5.76
N LEU A 23 5.05 11.54 -4.68
CA LEU A 23 4.88 10.16 -4.21
C LEU A 23 3.83 10.03 -3.10
N SER A 24 3.24 11.15 -2.69
CA SER A 24 2.29 11.20 -1.58
C SER A 24 1.01 11.92 -1.98
N PHE A 25 0.00 11.83 -1.12
CA PHE A 25 -1.22 12.62 -1.25
C PHE A 25 -0.97 14.07 -0.81
N GLN A 26 -1.81 14.97 -1.29
CA GLN A 26 -1.90 16.33 -0.79
C GLN A 26 -2.52 16.36 0.62
N ASP A 27 -2.42 17.50 1.31
CA ASP A 27 -3.00 17.67 2.63
C ASP A 27 -4.54 17.47 2.59
N PRO A 28 -5.11 16.69 3.51
CA PRO A 28 -6.54 16.40 3.49
C PRO A 28 -7.36 17.62 3.88
N ALA A 29 -8.27 18.06 3.03
CA ALA A 29 -9.22 19.13 3.31
C ALA A 29 -10.52 18.63 3.96
N THR A 30 -10.75 17.31 3.98
CA THR A 30 -11.98 16.70 4.52
C THR A 30 -11.64 15.49 5.40
N PRO A 31 -12.48 15.16 6.41
CA PRO A 31 -12.30 13.96 7.22
C PRO A 31 -12.29 12.67 6.39
N ILE A 32 -13.03 12.63 5.29
CA ILE A 32 -13.05 11.50 4.36
C ILE A 32 -11.71 11.33 3.67
N MET A 33 -11.08 12.42 3.23
CA MET A 33 -9.75 12.36 2.61
C MET A 33 -8.69 11.90 3.61
N GLU A 34 -8.76 12.30 4.86
CA GLU A 34 -7.90 11.78 5.94
C GLU A 34 -8.10 10.26 6.11
N GLY A 35 -9.34 9.78 6.06
CA GLY A 35 -9.67 8.36 6.05
C GLY A 35 -9.05 7.60 4.87
N ILE A 36 -9.06 8.20 3.67
CA ILE A 36 -8.44 7.63 2.46
C ILE A 36 -6.94 7.51 2.62
N ILE A 37 -6.26 8.54 3.13
CA ILE A 37 -4.81 8.54 3.37
C ILE A 37 -4.43 7.46 4.39
N ASN A 38 -5.16 7.38 5.49
CA ASN A 38 -4.92 6.39 6.53
C ASN A 38 -5.12 4.96 6.01
N PHE A 39 -6.17 4.73 5.21
CA PHE A 39 -6.43 3.45 4.59
C PHE A 39 -5.34 3.08 3.56
N HIS A 40 -4.91 4.02 2.73
CA HIS A 40 -3.80 3.82 1.81
C HIS A 40 -2.51 3.42 2.56
N ASN A 41 -2.15 4.13 3.62
CA ASN A 41 -0.98 3.82 4.42
C ASN A 41 -1.07 2.42 5.04
N HIS A 42 -2.25 2.02 5.50
CA HIS A 42 -2.52 0.68 6.00
C HIS A 42 -2.29 -0.40 4.93
N ILE A 43 -2.79 -0.20 3.72
CA ILE A 43 -2.57 -1.11 2.58
C ILE A 43 -1.08 -1.17 2.23
N MET A 44 -0.37 -0.04 2.21
CA MET A 44 1.04 0.03 1.85
C MET A 44 1.93 -0.79 2.80
N ILE A 45 1.55 -0.96 4.06
CA ILE A 45 2.26 -1.85 5.00
C ILE A 45 2.21 -3.30 4.49
N PHE A 46 1.03 -3.80 4.11
CA PHE A 46 0.90 -5.15 3.57
C PHE A 46 1.62 -5.32 2.24
N LEU A 47 1.47 -4.36 1.32
CA LEU A 47 2.14 -4.41 0.02
C LEU A 47 3.66 -4.43 0.17
N THR A 48 4.21 -3.58 1.03
CA THR A 48 5.64 -3.55 1.31
C THR A 48 6.12 -4.87 1.92
N ALA A 49 5.38 -5.43 2.87
CA ALA A 49 5.70 -6.72 3.47
C ALA A 49 5.71 -7.85 2.44
N ILE A 50 4.73 -7.87 1.52
CA ILE A 50 4.66 -8.87 0.44
C ILE A 50 5.84 -8.71 -0.53
N VAL A 51 6.15 -7.48 -0.96
CA VAL A 51 7.27 -7.20 -1.88
C VAL A 51 8.60 -7.64 -1.27
N VAL A 52 8.84 -7.28 0.00
CA VAL A 52 10.07 -7.69 0.72
C VAL A 52 10.14 -9.21 0.85
N PHE A 53 9.04 -9.87 1.19
CA PHE A 53 8.98 -11.32 1.31
C PHE A 53 9.27 -12.03 -0.02
N VAL A 54 8.63 -11.59 -1.10
CA VAL A 54 8.85 -12.17 -2.44
C VAL A 54 10.28 -11.92 -2.91
N ALA A 55 10.80 -10.71 -2.75
CA ALA A 55 12.18 -10.38 -3.10
C ALA A 55 13.19 -11.24 -2.31
N TRP A 56 12.94 -11.45 -1.01
CA TRP A 56 13.74 -12.33 -0.17
C TRP A 56 13.70 -13.77 -0.66
N LEU A 57 12.51 -14.31 -1.00
CA LEU A 57 12.38 -15.68 -1.55
C LEU A 57 13.14 -15.82 -2.85
N MET A 58 13.01 -14.85 -3.76
CA MET A 58 13.73 -14.85 -5.04
C MET A 58 15.25 -14.83 -4.84
N ALA A 59 15.74 -13.94 -3.99
CA ALA A 59 17.16 -13.86 -3.66
C ALA A 59 17.67 -15.17 -3.04
N ARG A 60 16.91 -15.75 -2.11
CA ARG A 60 17.26 -17.04 -1.50
C ARG A 60 17.27 -18.18 -2.53
N ALA A 61 16.32 -18.22 -3.45
CA ALA A 61 16.29 -19.23 -4.50
C ALA A 61 17.53 -19.14 -5.39
N VAL A 62 17.90 -17.96 -5.84
CA VAL A 62 19.08 -17.74 -6.70
C VAL A 62 20.38 -18.10 -5.97
N ILE A 63 20.55 -17.69 -4.71
CA ILE A 63 21.80 -17.89 -3.96
C ILE A 63 21.97 -19.34 -3.53
N LEU A 64 20.90 -20.03 -3.10
CA LEU A 64 21.02 -21.37 -2.52
C LEU A 64 20.93 -22.51 -3.54
N PHE A 65 20.30 -22.27 -4.68
CA PHE A 65 20.05 -23.30 -5.71
C PHE A 65 20.83 -23.05 -6.99
N ASP A 66 21.93 -22.30 -6.90
CA ASP A 66 22.89 -22.20 -8.00
C ASP A 66 23.48 -23.57 -8.33
N GLU A 67 23.70 -23.84 -9.61
CA GLU A 67 24.26 -25.11 -10.13
C GLU A 67 25.61 -25.43 -9.50
N SER A 68 26.41 -24.41 -9.18
CA SER A 68 27.73 -24.59 -8.50
C SER A 68 27.61 -25.11 -7.07
N VAL A 69 26.47 -24.89 -6.39
CA VAL A 69 26.21 -25.24 -4.99
C VAL A 69 25.43 -26.55 -4.87
N THR A 70 24.48 -26.81 -5.78
CA THR A 70 23.56 -27.93 -5.70
C THR A 70 23.81 -28.96 -6.80
N ILE A 71 24.62 -29.96 -6.47
CA ILE A 71 25.06 -31.02 -7.42
C ILE A 71 23.90 -31.98 -7.78
N LYS A 72 22.95 -32.20 -6.90
CA LYS A 72 21.81 -33.11 -7.12
C LYS A 72 20.48 -32.47 -6.73
N PRO A 73 19.69 -32.01 -7.70
CA PRO A 73 18.36 -31.45 -7.41
C PRO A 73 17.39 -32.54 -6.92
N ILE A 74 16.62 -32.23 -5.91
CA ILE A 74 15.50 -33.07 -5.46
C ILE A 74 14.34 -32.87 -6.43
N LYS A 75 13.88 -33.93 -7.05
CA LYS A 75 12.77 -33.91 -8.03
C LYS A 75 11.41 -34.03 -7.31
N PHE A 76 10.99 -33.02 -6.57
CA PHE A 76 9.61 -32.93 -6.17
C PHE A 76 8.90 -31.86 -7.02
N THR A 77 7.70 -32.17 -7.50
CA THR A 77 6.95 -31.31 -8.43
C THR A 77 5.78 -30.60 -7.78
N HIS A 78 5.33 -31.07 -6.62
CA HIS A 78 4.18 -30.49 -5.92
C HIS A 78 4.27 -30.72 -4.40
N SER A 79 3.60 -29.84 -3.65
CA SER A 79 3.45 -29.96 -2.20
C SER A 79 2.12 -29.38 -1.77
N THR A 80 1.13 -30.25 -1.55
CA THR A 80 -0.22 -29.85 -1.14
C THR A 80 -0.26 -28.97 0.12
N PRO A 81 0.51 -29.25 1.20
CA PRO A 81 0.52 -28.37 2.36
C PRO A 81 1.01 -26.95 2.05
N LEU A 82 2.02 -26.81 1.19
CA LEU A 82 2.56 -25.52 0.79
C LEU A 82 1.53 -24.72 -0.05
N GLU A 83 0.84 -25.38 -0.96
CA GLU A 83 -0.22 -24.79 -1.79
C GLU A 83 -1.36 -24.24 -0.94
N VAL A 84 -1.79 -24.98 0.06
CA VAL A 84 -2.82 -24.54 1.01
C VAL A 84 -2.36 -23.30 1.78
N VAL A 85 -1.13 -23.28 2.25
CA VAL A 85 -0.59 -22.13 3.00
C VAL A 85 -0.55 -20.88 2.13
N TRP A 86 0.00 -20.95 0.89
CA TRP A 86 0.09 -19.75 0.05
C TRP A 86 -1.27 -19.28 -0.51
N THR A 87 -2.31 -20.13 -0.46
CA THR A 87 -3.67 -19.72 -0.80
C THR A 87 -4.37 -19.05 0.39
N ILE A 88 -4.26 -19.62 1.59
CA ILE A 88 -4.93 -19.13 2.79
C ILE A 88 -4.33 -17.80 3.27
N VAL A 89 -3.00 -17.66 3.26
CA VAL A 89 -2.34 -16.45 3.78
C VAL A 89 -2.74 -15.18 3.01
N PRO A 90 -2.71 -15.12 1.66
CA PRO A 90 -3.22 -13.96 0.92
C PRO A 90 -4.71 -13.71 1.13
N ALA A 91 -5.53 -14.76 1.18
CA ALA A 91 -6.96 -14.63 1.44
C ALA A 91 -7.24 -13.98 2.81
N PHE A 92 -6.47 -14.34 3.83
CA PHE A 92 -6.57 -13.76 5.16
C PHE A 92 -6.13 -12.28 5.19
N ILE A 93 -5.09 -11.93 4.46
CA ILE A 93 -4.65 -10.52 4.28
C ILE A 93 -5.75 -9.69 3.63
N LEU A 94 -6.39 -10.20 2.57
CA LEU A 94 -7.51 -9.52 1.92
C LEU A 94 -8.69 -9.31 2.86
N LEU A 95 -8.99 -10.28 3.72
CA LEU A 95 -10.04 -10.16 4.72
C LEU A 95 -9.75 -9.03 5.72
N ILE A 96 -8.51 -8.92 6.19
CA ILE A 96 -8.09 -7.83 7.10
C ILE A 96 -8.23 -6.47 6.43
N ILE A 97 -7.90 -6.36 5.13
CA ILE A 97 -8.02 -5.12 4.36
C ILE A 97 -9.50 -4.78 4.07
N ALA A 98 -10.36 -5.77 3.89
CA ALA A 98 -11.76 -5.56 3.56
C ALA A 98 -12.53 -4.81 4.64
N ILE A 99 -12.27 -5.08 5.92
CA ILE A 99 -12.99 -4.46 7.05
C ILE A 99 -12.86 -2.93 7.04
N PRO A 100 -11.67 -2.32 7.06
CA PRO A 100 -11.52 -0.88 6.99
C PRO A 100 -11.95 -0.30 5.63
N SER A 101 -11.84 -1.07 4.54
CA SER A 101 -12.33 -0.67 3.22
C SER A 101 -13.83 -0.44 3.21
N PHE A 102 -14.61 -1.37 3.76
CA PHE A 102 -16.07 -1.21 3.86
C PHE A 102 -16.45 -0.07 4.81
N ALA A 103 -15.76 0.08 5.94
CA ALA A 103 -16.01 1.19 6.85
C ALA A 103 -15.82 2.54 6.17
N LEU A 104 -14.75 2.70 5.38
CA LEU A 104 -14.50 3.92 4.61
C LEU A 104 -15.54 4.13 3.51
N LEU A 105 -15.93 3.06 2.78
CA LEU A 105 -16.94 3.13 1.73
C LEU A 105 -18.29 3.63 2.28
N TYR A 106 -18.76 3.06 3.38
CA TYR A 106 -20.01 3.49 4.01
C TYR A 106 -19.93 4.92 4.54
N SER A 107 -18.79 5.36 5.06
CA SER A 107 -18.63 6.74 5.52
C SER A 107 -18.68 7.78 4.40
N MET A 108 -18.36 7.40 3.15
CA MET A 108 -18.48 8.28 1.98
C MET A 108 -19.91 8.44 1.49
N ASP A 109 -20.75 7.45 1.71
CA ASP A 109 -22.16 7.49 1.29
C ASP A 109 -23.09 8.19 2.31
N GLU A 110 -22.62 8.46 3.51
CA GLU A 110 -23.42 9.07 4.57
C GLU A 110 -23.51 10.58 4.37
N LEU A 111 -24.70 11.08 4.03
CA LEU A 111 -25.03 12.49 3.88
C LEU A 111 -25.68 12.98 5.17
N ILE A 112 -24.93 13.63 6.05
CA ILE A 112 -25.42 14.23 7.29
C ILE A 112 -25.65 15.73 7.06
N ASP A 113 -26.91 16.16 6.98
CA ASP A 113 -27.38 17.56 6.88
C ASP A 113 -26.46 18.50 6.05
N PRO A 114 -26.40 18.35 4.72
CA PRO A 114 -25.50 19.15 3.90
C PRO A 114 -25.98 20.61 3.84
N THR A 115 -25.11 21.54 4.19
CA THR A 115 -25.41 22.99 4.08
C THR A 115 -25.37 23.47 2.62
N ILE A 116 -24.61 22.81 1.75
CA ILE A 116 -24.52 23.10 0.31
C ILE A 116 -24.51 21.78 -0.45
N THR A 117 -25.36 21.70 -1.49
CA THR A 117 -25.40 20.52 -2.38
C THR A 117 -24.96 20.91 -3.79
N LEU A 118 -23.92 20.23 -4.31
CA LEU A 118 -23.45 20.40 -5.69
C LEU A 118 -23.82 19.15 -6.50
N LYS A 119 -24.53 19.35 -7.61
CA LYS A 119 -24.85 18.27 -8.57
C LYS A 119 -23.94 18.36 -9.79
N ALA A 120 -23.03 17.39 -9.96
CA ALA A 120 -22.21 17.26 -11.14
C ALA A 120 -22.83 16.24 -12.10
N ILE A 121 -23.07 16.63 -13.35
CA ILE A 121 -23.64 15.77 -14.40
C ILE A 121 -22.58 15.61 -15.48
N GLY A 122 -22.07 14.38 -15.64
CA GLY A 122 -21.12 14.05 -16.71
C GLY A 122 -21.86 13.84 -18.03
N HIS A 123 -21.34 14.44 -19.11
CA HIS A 123 -21.79 14.22 -20.50
C HIS A 123 -20.62 13.75 -21.36
N GLN A 124 -20.94 12.90 -22.36
CA GLN A 124 -20.04 12.63 -23.47
C GLN A 124 -20.21 13.69 -24.54
#